data_1f20edb69047976cc16807128e81a55a
#
_entry.id   1f20edb69047976cc16807128e81a55a
#
_cell.length_a   1.000
_cell.length_b   1.000
_cell.length_c   1.000
_cell.angle_alpha   90.00
_cell.angle_beta   90.00
_cell.angle_gamma   90.00
#
_symmetry.space_group_name_H-M   'P 1'
#
loop_
_entity.id
_entity.type
_entity.pdbx_description
1 polymer ?
#
loop_
_entity_poly.entity_id
_entity_poly.type
_entity_poly.pdbx_seq_one_letter_code
_entity_poly.pdbx_strand_id
1 'polypeptide(L)'
;MTLHSALIPVTSLFLVFALWLTGWAGIGCRGIIGRWSWVFLVFGSMGVVLVTAALGVLVSSPPGEPARFGYSIHTQGKSYAILVAVGSLMLLGTLFGALFAGMRSRRGLHATRGAARDSLLHIVLTAGLVVFGIPFAWLVVTSFKEDVDMAKVPPVWVPRVQQYVQIEGRRAALVTGEYRGTKFKGAAVREFADGRRTIQILEPERLAGTRFTARTGDTENVREVGLKWENYARAVRSLPEETVYGTVYVFNTLLLVALNMAGTLLSSSIVGYAFARLRFPGRDAIFLMLLATLMLPGAVTMLPVFLIFRSLGWVDTLYPLWVPSLFGSAFNIFLLRQFFLTVPMELEEAARIDGCGYVQTYWSIMLPQVRPALAAVAIWTFTGTWNNFMGPLIYINSPERMPVSYALQLFQSAHGGDPGALMAATTMVMLPVVLVFFFAQRYFIEGVTLTGMGGR
;
A
#
# COMPACT_ATOMS: atom_id res chain seq x y z
N MET A 1 -2.17 22.35 -16.96
CA MET A 1 -2.35 20.90 -17.23
C MET A 1 -2.98 20.30 -16.00
N THR A 2 -4.23 19.99 -16.09
CA THR A 2 -5.13 19.76 -14.94
C THR A 2 -5.11 18.31 -14.47
N LEU A 3 -5.60 18.06 -13.26
CA LEU A 3 -5.83 16.77 -12.60
C LEU A 3 -6.37 15.65 -13.53
N HIS A 4 -6.88 16.05 -14.69
CA HIS A 4 -7.59 15.23 -15.67
C HIS A 4 -6.74 14.28 -16.50
N SER A 5 -5.54 14.69 -16.92
CA SER A 5 -4.65 13.82 -17.71
C SER A 5 -4.14 12.63 -16.88
N ALA A 6 -4.36 12.70 -15.61
CA ALA A 6 -3.85 11.78 -14.64
C ALA A 6 -4.87 10.74 -14.16
N LEU A 7 -6.13 11.11 -14.13
CA LEU A 7 -7.19 10.20 -13.69
C LEU A 7 -7.40 9.05 -14.69
N ILE A 8 -7.23 9.30 -15.99
CA ILE A 8 -7.44 8.27 -17.02
C ILE A 8 -6.46 7.08 -16.91
N PRO A 9 -5.13 7.27 -16.82
CA PRO A 9 -4.22 6.14 -16.70
C PRO A 9 -4.28 5.49 -15.32
N VAL A 10 -4.55 6.25 -14.26
CA VAL A 10 -4.74 5.68 -12.92
C VAL A 10 -6.03 4.88 -12.86
N THR A 11 -7.11 5.39 -13.41
CA THR A 11 -8.37 4.65 -13.50
C THR A 11 -8.24 3.42 -14.40
N SER A 12 -7.46 3.47 -15.49
CA SER A 12 -7.20 2.30 -16.32
C SER A 12 -6.34 1.25 -15.60
N LEU A 13 -5.34 1.67 -14.83
CA LEU A 13 -4.52 0.76 -14.02
C LEU A 13 -5.34 0.12 -12.90
N PHE A 14 -6.21 0.89 -12.23
CA PHE A 14 -7.17 0.39 -11.25
C PHE A 14 -8.24 -0.50 -11.88
N LEU A 15 -8.66 -0.21 -13.09
CA LEU A 15 -9.59 -1.05 -13.84
C LEU A 15 -8.98 -2.42 -14.11
N VAL A 16 -7.73 -2.46 -14.57
CA VAL A 16 -6.99 -3.71 -14.81
C VAL A 16 -6.81 -4.46 -13.49
N PHE A 17 -6.48 -3.78 -12.40
CA PHE A 17 -6.31 -4.39 -11.08
C PHE A 17 -7.65 -4.85 -10.47
N ALA A 18 -8.72 -4.08 -10.63
CA ALA A 18 -10.07 -4.47 -10.23
C ALA A 18 -10.61 -5.64 -11.05
N LEU A 19 -10.35 -5.65 -12.36
CA LEU A 19 -10.66 -6.76 -13.25
C LEU A 19 -9.90 -8.04 -12.87
N TRP A 20 -8.64 -7.89 -12.48
CA TRP A 20 -7.81 -8.99 -12.02
C TRP A 20 -8.26 -9.53 -10.66
N LEU A 21 -8.59 -8.66 -9.70
CA LEU A 21 -9.13 -9.04 -8.39
C LEU A 21 -10.53 -9.67 -8.48
N THR A 22 -11.41 -9.12 -9.33
CA THR A 22 -12.73 -9.72 -9.57
C THR A 22 -12.59 -11.05 -10.32
N GLY A 23 -11.54 -11.17 -11.18
CA GLY A 23 -11.13 -12.39 -11.82
C GLY A 23 -10.81 -13.51 -10.82
N TRP A 24 -10.06 -13.17 -9.83
CA TRP A 24 -9.64 -14.08 -8.76
C TRP A 24 -10.77 -14.46 -7.80
N ALA A 25 -11.59 -13.50 -7.40
CA ALA A 25 -12.75 -13.75 -6.53
C ALA A 25 -13.79 -14.69 -7.18
N GLY A 26 -13.94 -14.62 -8.49
CA GLY A 26 -14.84 -15.50 -9.23
C GLY A 26 -14.36 -16.95 -9.33
N ILE A 27 -13.05 -17.20 -9.28
CA ILE A 27 -12.51 -18.57 -9.26
C ILE A 27 -12.88 -19.28 -7.95
N GLY A 28 -13.00 -18.52 -6.83
CA GLY A 28 -13.42 -19.04 -5.52
C GLY A 28 -14.93 -19.33 -5.42
N CYS A 29 -15.76 -18.69 -6.23
CA CYS A 29 -17.23 -18.78 -6.14
C CYS A 29 -17.87 -19.74 -7.16
N ARG A 30 -17.17 -20.80 -7.58
CA ARG A 30 -17.61 -21.74 -8.62
C ARG A 30 -18.96 -22.42 -8.45
N GLY A 31 -19.66 -22.23 -7.32
CA GLY A 31 -20.87 -22.99 -7.00
C GLY A 31 -22.21 -22.25 -7.14
N ILE A 32 -22.27 -20.92 -7.21
CA ILE A 32 -23.55 -20.21 -6.98
C ILE A 32 -23.98 -19.26 -8.11
N ILE A 33 -23.06 -18.77 -8.94
CA ILE A 33 -23.39 -17.72 -9.93
C ILE A 33 -22.88 -18.11 -11.31
N GLY A 34 -23.80 -18.23 -12.29
CA GLY A 34 -23.50 -18.68 -13.65
C GLY A 34 -22.57 -17.70 -14.42
N ARG A 35 -22.09 -18.17 -15.59
CA ARG A 35 -21.14 -17.52 -16.50
C ARG A 35 -21.38 -16.01 -16.77
N TRP A 36 -22.61 -15.53 -16.61
CA TRP A 36 -23.01 -14.15 -16.91
C TRP A 36 -22.78 -13.15 -15.76
N SER A 37 -22.64 -13.60 -14.52
CA SER A 37 -22.38 -12.71 -13.37
C SER A 37 -21.02 -12.01 -13.47
N TRP A 38 -20.05 -12.62 -14.13
CA TRP A 38 -18.75 -12.03 -14.43
C TRP A 38 -18.85 -10.76 -15.27
N VAL A 39 -19.67 -10.81 -16.30
CA VAL A 39 -19.92 -9.68 -17.20
C VAL A 39 -20.53 -8.52 -16.40
N PHE A 40 -21.50 -8.80 -15.52
CA PHE A 40 -22.15 -7.77 -14.70
C PHE A 40 -21.22 -7.17 -13.65
N LEU A 41 -20.33 -7.96 -13.05
CA LEU A 41 -19.34 -7.46 -12.09
C LEU A 41 -18.31 -6.54 -12.77
N VAL A 42 -17.82 -6.92 -13.93
CA VAL A 42 -16.89 -6.12 -14.73
C VAL A 42 -17.52 -4.79 -15.15
N PHE A 43 -18.74 -4.83 -15.71
CA PHE A 43 -19.45 -3.62 -16.14
C PHE A 43 -19.81 -2.71 -14.96
N GLY A 44 -20.19 -3.26 -13.80
CA GLY A 44 -20.47 -2.48 -12.60
C GLY A 44 -19.23 -1.78 -12.06
N SER A 45 -18.11 -2.49 -11.96
CA SER A 45 -16.82 -1.93 -11.55
C SER A 45 -16.37 -0.81 -12.50
N MET A 46 -16.51 -1.03 -13.81
CA MET A 46 -16.19 -0.04 -14.83
C MET A 46 -17.09 1.20 -14.73
N GLY A 47 -18.37 1.02 -14.42
CA GLY A 47 -19.32 2.11 -14.18
C GLY A 47 -18.92 2.98 -12.97
N VAL A 48 -18.52 2.37 -11.84
CA VAL A 48 -18.03 3.09 -10.66
C VAL A 48 -16.78 3.90 -10.99
N VAL A 49 -15.82 3.31 -11.68
CA VAL A 49 -14.59 4.00 -12.08
C VAL A 49 -14.87 5.19 -12.98
N LEU A 50 -15.77 5.05 -13.95
CA LEU A 50 -16.15 6.15 -14.84
C LEU A 50 -16.89 7.28 -14.11
N VAL A 51 -17.78 6.96 -13.17
CA VAL A 51 -18.50 7.96 -12.38
C VAL A 51 -17.56 8.68 -11.42
N THR A 52 -16.66 7.96 -10.73
CA THR A 52 -15.70 8.59 -9.82
C THR A 52 -14.68 9.45 -10.56
N ALA A 53 -14.22 9.03 -11.75
CA ALA A 53 -13.37 9.83 -12.62
C ALA A 53 -14.10 11.10 -13.04
N ALA A 54 -15.36 10.99 -13.45
CA ALA A 54 -16.17 12.11 -13.87
C ALA A 54 -16.45 13.09 -12.73
N LEU A 55 -16.76 12.60 -11.51
CA LEU A 55 -16.95 13.43 -10.32
C LEU A 55 -15.65 14.15 -9.91
N GLY A 56 -14.51 13.47 -9.99
CA GLY A 56 -13.20 14.08 -9.75
C GLY A 56 -12.91 15.26 -10.68
N VAL A 57 -13.37 15.18 -11.94
CA VAL A 57 -13.30 16.26 -12.92
C VAL A 57 -14.16 17.45 -12.50
N LEU A 58 -15.37 17.23 -12.02
CA LEU A 58 -16.30 18.29 -11.59
C LEU A 58 -15.76 19.09 -10.41
N VAL A 59 -15.22 18.38 -9.41
CA VAL A 59 -14.70 19.00 -8.18
C VAL A 59 -13.43 19.82 -8.44
N SER A 60 -12.66 19.47 -9.47
CA SER A 60 -11.37 20.10 -9.75
C SER A 60 -11.41 21.21 -10.79
N SER A 61 -12.54 21.44 -11.46
CA SER A 61 -12.68 22.52 -12.45
C SER A 61 -13.13 23.80 -11.77
N PRO A 62 -12.43 24.94 -11.97
CA PRO A 62 -12.89 26.23 -11.47
C PRO A 62 -14.26 26.59 -12.08
N PRO A 63 -15.15 27.24 -11.34
CA PRO A 63 -16.44 27.65 -11.87
C PRO A 63 -16.26 28.61 -13.05
N GLY A 64 -16.78 28.23 -14.21
CA GLY A 64 -16.72 29.04 -15.45
C GLY A 64 -15.68 28.60 -16.47
N GLU A 65 -14.73 27.71 -16.14
CA GLU A 65 -13.83 27.14 -17.14
C GLU A 65 -14.32 25.80 -17.69
N PRO A 66 -14.14 25.56 -19.01
CA PRO A 66 -14.49 24.25 -19.59
C PRO A 66 -13.60 23.15 -19.02
N ALA A 67 -14.21 22.03 -18.65
CA ALA A 67 -13.48 20.86 -18.17
C ALA A 67 -12.50 20.35 -19.24
N ARG A 68 -11.23 20.17 -18.86
CA ARG A 68 -10.15 19.74 -19.77
C ARG A 68 -9.84 18.26 -19.56
N PHE A 69 -10.00 17.46 -20.59
CA PHE A 69 -9.73 16.04 -20.59
C PHE A 69 -8.54 15.69 -21.47
N GLY A 70 -7.52 15.05 -20.92
CA GLY A 70 -6.39 14.55 -21.71
C GLY A 70 -5.56 15.62 -22.42
N TYR A 71 -4.76 15.24 -23.39
CA TYR A 71 -3.94 16.09 -24.22
C TYR A 71 -4.78 17.17 -24.92
N SER A 72 -4.77 18.39 -24.40
CA SER A 72 -5.29 19.61 -25.05
C SER A 72 -6.72 19.55 -25.62
N ILE A 73 -7.52 18.55 -25.32
CA ILE A 73 -8.90 18.52 -25.77
C ILE A 73 -9.73 19.38 -24.83
N HIS A 74 -10.10 20.57 -25.29
CA HIS A 74 -11.11 21.41 -24.65
C HIS A 74 -12.45 20.68 -24.78
N THR A 75 -12.88 20.01 -23.74
CA THR A 75 -14.22 19.44 -23.69
C THR A 75 -15.16 20.46 -23.09
N GLN A 76 -15.93 21.11 -23.90
CA GLN A 76 -17.12 21.84 -23.44
C GLN A 76 -18.05 20.79 -22.79
N GLY A 77 -18.30 20.86 -21.50
CA GLY A 77 -19.20 20.04 -20.67
C GLY A 77 -19.84 18.74 -21.21
N LYS A 78 -19.89 18.59 -22.54
CA LYS A 78 -20.52 17.47 -23.26
C LYS A 78 -19.80 16.14 -23.05
N SER A 79 -18.47 16.11 -23.06
CA SER A 79 -17.70 14.85 -22.87
C SER A 79 -17.79 14.36 -21.43
N TYR A 80 -17.91 15.28 -20.50
CA TYR A 80 -18.15 14.99 -19.10
C TYR A 80 -19.55 14.35 -18.90
N ALA A 81 -20.58 14.98 -19.47
CA ALA A 81 -21.94 14.44 -19.44
C ALA A 81 -22.02 13.03 -20.06
N ILE A 82 -21.25 12.78 -21.14
CA ILE A 82 -21.15 11.46 -21.76
C ILE A 82 -20.52 10.44 -20.80
N LEU A 83 -19.43 10.78 -20.09
CA LEU A 83 -18.79 9.87 -19.14
C LEU A 83 -19.69 9.53 -17.96
N VAL A 84 -20.39 10.54 -17.39
CA VAL A 84 -21.39 10.31 -16.35
C VAL A 84 -22.54 9.45 -16.86
N ALA A 85 -23.04 9.73 -18.06
CA ALA A 85 -24.13 8.98 -18.67
C ALA A 85 -23.72 7.52 -18.94
N VAL A 86 -22.54 7.28 -19.51
CA VAL A 86 -22.02 5.93 -19.78
C VAL A 86 -21.78 5.19 -18.46
N GLY A 87 -21.15 5.81 -17.47
CA GLY A 87 -20.93 5.22 -16.16
C GLY A 87 -22.24 4.89 -15.43
N SER A 88 -23.22 5.78 -15.49
CA SER A 88 -24.55 5.56 -14.91
C SER A 88 -25.31 4.46 -15.65
N LEU A 89 -25.22 4.39 -16.97
CA LEU A 89 -25.80 3.33 -17.80
C LEU A 89 -25.17 1.96 -17.49
N MET A 90 -23.86 1.91 -17.28
CA MET A 90 -23.17 0.67 -16.87
C MET A 90 -23.60 0.22 -15.47
N LEU A 91 -23.72 1.15 -14.52
CA LEU A 91 -24.23 0.86 -13.16
C LEU A 91 -25.69 0.39 -13.19
N LEU A 92 -26.55 1.09 -13.92
CA LEU A 92 -27.95 0.68 -14.10
C LEU A 92 -28.05 -0.65 -14.85
N GLY A 93 -27.24 -0.86 -15.86
CA GLY A 93 -27.18 -2.11 -16.61
C GLY A 93 -26.81 -3.31 -15.74
N THR A 94 -25.87 -3.14 -14.80
CA THR A 94 -25.49 -4.20 -13.83
C THR A 94 -26.60 -4.49 -12.84
N LEU A 95 -27.27 -3.44 -12.31
CA LEU A 95 -28.41 -3.58 -11.42
C LEU A 95 -29.59 -4.27 -12.12
N PHE A 96 -29.91 -3.82 -13.34
CA PHE A 96 -30.99 -4.44 -14.16
C PHE A 96 -30.64 -5.88 -14.55
N GLY A 97 -29.39 -6.14 -14.93
CA GLY A 97 -28.94 -7.49 -15.26
C GLY A 97 -29.01 -8.44 -14.07
N ALA A 98 -28.60 -7.98 -12.89
CA ALA A 98 -28.71 -8.74 -11.64
C ALA A 98 -30.19 -9.03 -11.28
N LEU A 99 -31.04 -8.01 -11.40
CA LEU A 99 -32.49 -8.16 -11.20
C LEU A 99 -33.12 -9.13 -12.20
N PHE A 100 -32.79 -9.02 -13.49
CA PHE A 100 -33.30 -9.88 -14.55
C PHE A 100 -32.82 -11.34 -14.42
N ALA A 101 -31.55 -11.53 -14.09
CA ALA A 101 -30.99 -12.86 -13.82
C ALA A 101 -31.68 -13.52 -12.60
N GLY A 102 -31.99 -12.72 -11.59
CA GLY A 102 -32.74 -13.18 -10.42
C GLY A 102 -34.19 -13.53 -10.73
N MET A 103 -34.90 -12.73 -11.55
CA MET A 103 -36.28 -13.02 -11.97
C MET A 103 -36.38 -14.30 -12.82
N ARG A 104 -35.37 -14.58 -13.64
CA ARG A 104 -35.32 -15.78 -14.50
C ARG A 104 -34.89 -17.04 -13.72
N SER A 105 -34.40 -16.89 -12.52
CA SER A 105 -34.06 -18.01 -11.65
C SER A 105 -35.30 -18.68 -11.10
N ARG A 106 -35.36 -20.01 -11.12
CA ARG A 106 -36.46 -20.82 -10.53
C ARG A 106 -36.67 -20.60 -9.02
N ARG A 107 -35.80 -19.81 -8.37
CA ARG A 107 -35.81 -19.50 -6.93
C ARG A 107 -36.61 -18.23 -6.56
N GLY A 108 -37.20 -17.51 -7.52
CA GLY A 108 -38.11 -16.39 -7.27
C GLY A 108 -37.51 -15.14 -6.59
N LEU A 109 -38.34 -14.38 -5.87
CA LEU A 109 -38.01 -13.10 -5.24
C LEU A 109 -36.81 -13.13 -4.27
N HIS A 110 -36.53 -14.25 -3.62
CA HIS A 110 -35.37 -14.38 -2.72
C HIS A 110 -34.04 -14.37 -3.48
N ALA A 111 -33.99 -14.92 -4.69
CA ALA A 111 -32.79 -14.90 -5.53
C ALA A 111 -32.52 -13.50 -6.11
N THR A 112 -33.56 -12.70 -6.40
CA THR A 112 -33.39 -11.32 -6.88
C THR A 112 -32.86 -10.42 -5.79
N ARG A 113 -33.36 -10.52 -4.54
CA ARG A 113 -32.85 -9.77 -3.40
C ARG A 113 -31.38 -10.11 -3.09
N GLY A 114 -31.01 -11.39 -3.15
CA GLY A 114 -29.61 -11.83 -3.01
C GLY A 114 -28.70 -11.22 -4.05
N ALA A 115 -29.07 -11.34 -5.33
CA ALA A 115 -28.27 -10.80 -6.42
C ALA A 115 -28.14 -9.26 -6.38
N ALA A 116 -29.20 -8.56 -6.02
CA ALA A 116 -29.17 -7.10 -5.85
C ALA A 116 -28.25 -6.67 -4.69
N ARG A 117 -28.33 -7.36 -3.55
CA ARG A 117 -27.45 -7.12 -2.40
C ARG A 117 -25.98 -7.36 -2.76
N ASP A 118 -25.68 -8.46 -3.41
CA ASP A 118 -24.32 -8.84 -3.77
C ASP A 118 -23.72 -7.86 -4.81
N SER A 119 -24.53 -7.38 -5.75
CA SER A 119 -24.13 -6.33 -6.70
C SER A 119 -23.87 -4.99 -6.00
N LEU A 120 -24.73 -4.58 -5.06
CA LEU A 120 -24.52 -3.36 -4.27
C LEU A 120 -23.25 -3.45 -3.43
N LEU A 121 -23.02 -4.58 -2.75
CA LEU A 121 -21.80 -4.82 -1.98
C LEU A 121 -20.55 -4.71 -2.86
N HIS A 122 -20.58 -5.28 -4.08
CA HIS A 122 -19.47 -5.17 -5.02
C HIS A 122 -19.18 -3.72 -5.44
N ILE A 123 -20.22 -2.95 -5.72
CA ILE A 123 -20.09 -1.52 -6.06
C ILE A 123 -19.43 -0.76 -4.91
N VAL A 124 -19.91 -0.95 -3.68
CA VAL A 124 -19.36 -0.29 -2.48
C VAL A 124 -17.91 -0.70 -2.23
N LEU A 125 -17.60 -2.00 -2.35
CA LEU A 125 -16.24 -2.51 -2.17
C LEU A 125 -15.30 -1.99 -3.26
N THR A 126 -15.73 -1.92 -4.52
CA THR A 126 -14.92 -1.36 -5.61
C THR A 126 -14.69 0.14 -5.43
N ALA A 127 -15.70 0.89 -5.01
CA ALA A 127 -15.54 2.30 -4.69
C ALA A 127 -14.55 2.51 -3.54
N GLY A 128 -14.66 1.70 -2.48
CA GLY A 128 -13.69 1.68 -1.38
C GLY A 128 -12.26 1.37 -1.86
N LEU A 129 -12.10 0.33 -2.69
CA LEU A 129 -10.80 -0.03 -3.27
C LEU A 129 -10.17 1.14 -4.04
N VAL A 130 -10.96 1.85 -4.85
CA VAL A 130 -10.46 3.02 -5.59
C VAL A 130 -9.99 4.11 -4.62
N VAL A 131 -10.83 4.48 -3.64
CA VAL A 131 -10.51 5.57 -2.69
C VAL A 131 -9.27 5.23 -1.87
N PHE A 132 -9.22 4.04 -1.27
CA PHE A 132 -8.08 3.61 -0.44
C PHE A 132 -6.84 3.24 -1.26
N GLY A 133 -6.99 2.90 -2.53
CA GLY A 133 -5.90 2.55 -3.42
C GLY A 133 -5.17 3.76 -4.01
N ILE A 134 -5.82 4.94 -4.10
CA ILE A 134 -5.22 6.16 -4.68
C ILE A 134 -3.86 6.53 -4.06
N PRO A 135 -3.67 6.55 -2.72
CA PRO A 135 -2.37 6.88 -2.13
C PRO A 135 -1.25 5.92 -2.56
N PHE A 136 -1.55 4.63 -2.65
CA PHE A 136 -0.57 3.62 -3.08
C PHE A 136 -0.24 3.76 -4.57
N ALA A 137 -1.25 3.97 -5.41
CA ALA A 137 -1.04 4.24 -6.82
C ALA A 137 -0.22 5.52 -7.03
N TRP A 138 -0.51 6.57 -6.25
CA TRP A 138 0.25 7.81 -6.27
C TRP A 138 1.72 7.57 -5.90
N LEU A 139 1.99 6.80 -4.84
CA LEU A 139 3.34 6.45 -4.41
C LEU A 139 4.10 5.75 -5.54
N VAL A 140 3.52 4.68 -6.12
CA VAL A 140 4.14 3.91 -7.21
C VAL A 140 4.37 4.78 -8.44
N VAL A 141 3.36 5.55 -8.86
CA VAL A 141 3.49 6.44 -10.03
C VAL A 141 4.54 7.52 -9.77
N THR A 142 4.59 8.07 -8.56
CA THR A 142 5.54 9.13 -8.20
C THR A 142 6.97 8.63 -8.14
N SER A 143 7.20 7.36 -7.77
CA SER A 143 8.53 6.76 -7.80
C SER A 143 9.19 6.72 -9.19
N PHE A 144 8.39 6.83 -10.25
CA PHE A 144 8.86 6.87 -11.64
C PHE A 144 8.90 8.26 -12.25
N LYS A 145 8.62 9.34 -11.49
CA LYS A 145 8.64 10.71 -11.99
C LYS A 145 10.01 11.37 -11.84
N GLU A 146 10.18 12.43 -12.58
CA GLU A 146 11.24 13.40 -12.32
C GLU A 146 10.86 14.31 -11.13
N ASP A 147 11.86 14.76 -10.37
CA ASP A 147 11.68 15.55 -9.16
C ASP A 147 10.87 16.84 -9.42
N VAL A 148 11.06 17.45 -10.60
CA VAL A 148 10.34 18.65 -11.04
C VAL A 148 8.82 18.41 -11.18
N ASP A 149 8.38 17.18 -11.49
CA ASP A 149 6.95 16.87 -11.64
C ASP A 149 6.30 16.47 -10.32
N MET A 150 7.09 16.17 -9.29
CA MET A 150 6.57 15.83 -7.96
C MET A 150 6.04 17.03 -7.21
N ALA A 151 6.67 18.20 -7.36
CA ALA A 151 6.29 19.45 -6.71
C ALA A 151 5.22 20.25 -7.45
N LYS A 152 4.78 19.82 -8.64
CA LYS A 152 3.79 20.55 -9.42
C LYS A 152 2.39 20.49 -8.84
N VAL A 153 1.73 21.65 -8.82
CA VAL A 153 0.31 21.77 -8.50
C VAL A 153 -0.40 22.35 -9.74
N PRO A 154 -1.41 21.69 -10.29
CA PRO A 154 -2.01 20.40 -9.89
C PRO A 154 -1.08 19.20 -10.13
N PRO A 155 -1.28 18.11 -9.38
CA PRO A 155 -0.42 16.93 -9.45
C PRO A 155 -0.40 16.28 -10.84
N VAL A 156 0.78 15.97 -11.34
CA VAL A 156 0.95 15.26 -12.62
C VAL A 156 0.97 13.76 -12.36
N TRP A 157 0.01 13.01 -12.89
CA TRP A 157 -0.07 11.56 -12.65
C TRP A 157 0.76 10.74 -13.64
N VAL A 158 0.86 11.16 -14.89
CA VAL A 158 1.61 10.45 -15.92
C VAL A 158 3.08 10.77 -15.78
N PRO A 159 3.96 9.79 -15.49
CA PRO A 159 5.40 10.02 -15.45
C PRO A 159 5.90 10.47 -16.81
N ARG A 160 6.77 11.46 -16.82
CA ARG A 160 7.40 12.01 -18.02
C ARG A 160 8.90 12.06 -17.78
N VAL A 161 9.64 11.70 -18.80
CA VAL A 161 11.11 11.70 -18.78
C VAL A 161 11.62 12.70 -19.81
N GLN A 162 12.63 13.48 -19.41
CA GLN A 162 13.33 14.41 -20.27
C GLN A 162 13.95 13.67 -21.47
N GLN A 163 13.71 14.17 -22.67
CA GLN A 163 14.39 13.67 -23.86
C GLN A 163 15.81 14.24 -23.96
N TYR A 164 16.73 13.41 -24.37
CA TYR A 164 18.12 13.76 -24.62
C TYR A 164 18.51 13.45 -26.06
N VAL A 165 19.34 14.29 -26.62
CA VAL A 165 19.96 14.09 -27.93
C VAL A 165 21.48 14.08 -27.75
N GLN A 166 22.17 13.27 -28.52
CA GLN A 166 23.63 13.28 -28.55
C GLN A 166 24.15 14.37 -29.48
N ILE A 167 24.89 15.34 -28.93
CA ILE A 167 25.57 16.40 -29.69
C ILE A 167 27.05 16.38 -29.29
N GLU A 168 27.95 16.26 -30.27
CA GLU A 168 29.40 16.24 -30.03
C GLU A 168 29.83 15.18 -28.99
N GLY A 169 29.18 14.01 -28.99
CA GLY A 169 29.43 12.93 -28.02
C GLY A 169 28.91 13.14 -26.60
N ARG A 170 28.18 14.23 -26.35
CA ARG A 170 27.58 14.54 -25.05
C ARG A 170 26.04 14.42 -25.12
N ARG A 171 25.44 13.97 -24.04
CA ARG A 171 23.98 13.99 -23.88
C ARG A 171 23.54 15.41 -23.55
N ALA A 172 22.72 16.02 -24.41
CA ALA A 172 22.13 17.33 -24.23
C ALA A 172 20.61 17.21 -24.12
N ALA A 173 20.01 17.93 -23.17
CA ALA A 173 18.55 17.93 -22.96
C ALA A 173 17.85 18.62 -24.14
N LEU A 174 16.81 17.96 -24.68
CA LEU A 174 16.01 18.51 -25.76
C LEU A 174 15.06 19.56 -25.21
N VAL A 175 15.04 20.74 -25.83
CA VAL A 175 14.27 21.89 -25.39
C VAL A 175 13.53 22.53 -26.56
N THR A 176 12.40 23.13 -26.24
CA THR A 176 11.61 23.98 -27.19
C THR A 176 11.50 25.39 -26.66
N GLY A 177 11.38 26.33 -27.55
CA GLY A 177 11.20 27.75 -27.23
C GLY A 177 10.98 28.56 -28.47
N GLU A 178 11.12 29.86 -28.32
CA GLU A 178 11.00 30.85 -29.42
C GLU A 178 12.31 31.63 -29.56
N TYR A 179 12.81 31.70 -30.79
CA TYR A 179 13.98 32.49 -31.13
C TYR A 179 13.65 33.39 -32.30
N ARG A 180 13.71 34.72 -32.09
CA ARG A 180 13.36 35.75 -33.09
C ARG A 180 12.01 35.54 -33.76
N GLY A 181 10.96 35.23 -32.97
CA GLY A 181 9.61 34.99 -33.47
C GLY A 181 9.38 33.65 -34.15
N THR A 182 10.41 32.76 -34.15
CA THR A 182 10.30 31.41 -34.73
C THR A 182 10.41 30.36 -33.64
N LYS A 183 9.44 29.44 -33.57
CA LYS A 183 9.53 28.29 -32.67
C LYS A 183 10.65 27.37 -33.09
N PHE A 184 11.44 26.94 -32.12
CA PHE A 184 12.56 26.03 -32.35
C PHE A 184 12.46 24.80 -31.46
N LYS A 185 13.09 23.72 -31.91
CA LYS A 185 13.47 22.58 -31.12
C LYS A 185 14.98 22.46 -31.13
N GLY A 186 15.59 22.47 -29.97
CA GLY A 186 17.05 22.54 -29.85
C GLY A 186 17.54 21.70 -28.66
N ALA A 187 18.85 21.62 -28.53
CA ALA A 187 19.49 20.90 -27.45
C ALA A 187 20.25 21.86 -26.52
N ALA A 188 20.07 21.72 -25.23
CA ALA A 188 20.79 22.46 -24.21
C ALA A 188 22.20 21.86 -24.07
N VAL A 189 23.20 22.49 -24.72
CA VAL A 189 24.57 21.98 -24.76
C VAL A 189 25.35 22.31 -23.47
N ARG A 190 25.00 23.44 -22.83
CA ARG A 190 25.64 23.89 -21.59
C ARG A 190 24.62 24.60 -20.70
N GLU A 191 24.60 24.25 -19.43
CA GLU A 191 23.83 24.96 -18.39
C GLU A 191 24.78 25.70 -17.45
N PHE A 192 24.40 26.91 -17.06
CA PHE A 192 25.17 27.77 -16.17
C PHE A 192 24.46 27.86 -14.81
N ALA A 193 25.24 28.07 -13.75
CA ALA A 193 24.73 28.19 -12.38
C ALA A 193 23.78 29.42 -12.19
N ASP A 194 23.84 30.40 -13.09
CA ASP A 194 23.02 31.61 -13.08
C ASP A 194 21.63 31.40 -13.74
N GLY A 195 21.26 30.20 -14.08
CA GLY A 195 19.99 29.84 -14.70
C GLY A 195 19.93 30.17 -16.22
N ARG A 196 21.08 30.40 -16.86
CA ARG A 196 21.19 30.49 -18.32
C ARG A 196 21.60 29.13 -18.89
N ARG A 197 21.20 28.89 -20.15
CA ARG A 197 21.62 27.72 -20.92
C ARG A 197 21.97 28.06 -22.35
N THR A 198 23.03 27.48 -22.87
CA THR A 198 23.38 27.58 -24.29
C THR A 198 22.64 26.51 -25.05
N ILE A 199 21.86 26.89 -26.04
CA ILE A 199 21.02 26.02 -26.83
C ILE A 199 21.57 25.98 -28.25
N GLN A 200 21.67 24.80 -28.82
CA GLN A 200 21.91 24.59 -30.23
C GLN A 200 20.62 24.20 -30.92
N ILE A 201 20.14 25.01 -31.87
CA ILE A 201 18.90 24.75 -32.60
C ILE A 201 19.10 23.53 -33.51
N LEU A 202 18.13 22.61 -33.50
CA LEU A 202 18.07 21.42 -34.35
C LEU A 202 17.00 21.57 -35.44
N GLU A 203 15.86 22.16 -35.08
CA GLU A 203 14.72 22.42 -35.97
C GLU A 203 14.24 23.86 -35.76
N PRO A 204 13.81 24.59 -36.80
CA PRO A 204 13.79 24.22 -38.23
C PRO A 204 15.17 24.25 -38.89
N GLU A 205 15.35 23.55 -40.02
CA GLU A 205 16.62 23.46 -40.75
C GLU A 205 17.28 24.79 -41.05
N ARG A 206 16.48 25.84 -41.31
CA ARG A 206 16.96 27.21 -41.56
C ARG A 206 17.78 27.81 -40.42
N LEU A 207 17.57 27.36 -39.20
CA LEU A 207 18.25 27.81 -37.97
C LEU A 207 19.13 26.73 -37.36
N ALA A 208 19.18 25.56 -37.97
CA ALA A 208 19.95 24.41 -37.47
C ALA A 208 21.45 24.76 -37.31
N GLY A 209 22.01 24.34 -36.18
CA GLY A 209 23.42 24.66 -35.84
C GLY A 209 23.61 26.03 -35.16
N THR A 210 22.62 26.92 -35.17
CA THR A 210 22.70 28.22 -34.47
C THR A 210 22.80 27.98 -32.96
N ARG A 211 23.81 28.59 -32.32
CA ARG A 211 23.94 28.56 -30.85
C ARG A 211 23.59 29.94 -30.26
N PHE A 212 22.78 29.92 -29.23
CA PHE A 212 22.44 31.12 -28.48
C PHE A 212 22.24 30.79 -26.99
N THR A 213 22.29 31.82 -26.17
CA THR A 213 22.07 31.67 -24.72
C THR A 213 20.70 32.23 -24.36
N ALA A 214 19.89 31.42 -23.69
CA ALA A 214 18.58 31.78 -23.16
C ALA A 214 18.50 31.53 -21.66
N ARG A 215 17.54 32.14 -20.98
CA ARG A 215 17.19 31.76 -19.61
C ARG A 215 16.45 30.43 -19.62
N THR A 216 16.63 29.63 -18.56
CA THR A 216 15.92 28.36 -18.42
C THR A 216 14.39 28.55 -18.43
N GLY A 217 13.87 29.69 -17.93
CA GLY A 217 12.46 30.02 -17.95
C GLY A 217 11.86 30.34 -19.32
N ASP A 218 12.69 30.74 -20.30
CA ASP A 218 12.24 31.11 -21.65
C ASP A 218 12.13 29.89 -22.58
N THR A 219 12.44 28.71 -22.07
CA THR A 219 12.45 27.48 -22.85
C THR A 219 11.84 26.33 -22.06
N GLU A 220 11.09 25.45 -22.73
CA GLU A 220 10.46 24.30 -22.15
C GLU A 220 11.23 23.04 -22.49
N ASN A 221 11.42 22.19 -21.50
CA ASN A 221 12.03 20.89 -21.68
C ASN A 221 11.07 19.95 -22.43
N VAL A 222 11.55 19.29 -23.48
CA VAL A 222 10.78 18.29 -24.21
C VAL A 222 10.78 17.00 -23.40
N ARG A 223 9.60 16.58 -22.99
CA ARG A 223 9.41 15.38 -22.18
C ARG A 223 8.42 14.46 -22.84
N GLU A 224 8.73 13.19 -22.82
CA GLU A 224 7.84 12.12 -23.27
C GLU A 224 7.34 11.29 -22.11
N VAL A 225 6.22 10.59 -22.34
CA VAL A 225 5.70 9.62 -21.37
C VAL A 225 6.74 8.50 -21.22
N GLY A 226 7.24 8.33 -20.02
CA GLY A 226 8.29 7.38 -19.73
C GLY A 226 8.48 7.18 -18.23
N LEU A 227 9.15 6.08 -17.86
CA LEU A 227 9.40 5.69 -16.48
C LEU A 227 10.87 5.96 -16.14
N LYS A 228 11.10 6.77 -15.09
CA LYS A 228 12.46 7.07 -14.61
C LYS A 228 12.95 5.97 -13.66
N TRP A 229 13.40 4.87 -14.22
CA TRP A 229 13.97 3.75 -13.48
C TRP A 229 15.21 4.10 -12.66
N GLU A 230 15.90 5.18 -13.05
CA GLU A 230 17.08 5.68 -12.34
C GLU A 230 16.81 6.02 -10.88
N ASN A 231 15.57 6.38 -10.51
CA ASN A 231 15.20 6.66 -9.13
C ASN A 231 15.45 5.45 -8.22
N TYR A 232 15.18 4.23 -8.69
CA TYR A 232 15.44 3.00 -7.94
C TYR A 232 16.93 2.71 -7.77
N ALA A 233 17.70 2.88 -8.84
CA ALA A 233 19.16 2.74 -8.75
C ALA A 233 19.76 3.82 -7.84
N ARG A 234 19.27 5.05 -7.92
CA ARG A 234 19.69 6.16 -7.08
C ARG A 234 19.31 5.92 -5.61
N ALA A 235 18.11 5.41 -5.34
CA ALA A 235 17.68 5.03 -4.00
C ALA A 235 18.64 4.05 -3.32
N VAL A 236 19.10 3.04 -4.04
CA VAL A 236 20.06 2.07 -3.49
C VAL A 236 21.46 2.68 -3.34
N ARG A 237 21.95 3.40 -4.35
CA ARG A 237 23.30 3.99 -4.35
C ARG A 237 23.51 5.14 -3.39
N SER A 238 22.43 5.83 -2.98
CA SER A 238 22.50 6.91 -1.98
C SER A 238 22.62 6.42 -0.54
N LEU A 239 22.44 5.11 -0.31
CA LEU A 239 22.62 4.52 1.01
C LEU A 239 24.12 4.31 1.31
N PRO A 240 24.56 4.42 2.58
CA PRO A 240 25.96 4.29 2.97
C PRO A 240 26.55 2.96 2.52
N GLU A 241 27.77 2.99 2.00
CA GLU A 241 28.51 1.79 1.58
C GLU A 241 28.77 0.83 2.76
N GLU A 242 28.95 1.35 3.96
CA GLU A 242 29.14 0.60 5.21
C GLU A 242 27.94 -0.32 5.51
N THR A 243 26.76 0.03 5.02
CA THR A 243 25.54 -0.77 5.16
C THR A 243 25.28 -1.71 3.97
N VAL A 244 26.31 -1.89 3.13
CA VAL A 244 26.20 -2.66 1.88
C VAL A 244 25.01 -2.19 1.05
N TYR A 245 24.96 -0.87 0.82
CA TYR A 245 23.87 -0.21 0.08
C TYR A 245 22.47 -0.59 0.57
N GLY A 246 22.30 -0.63 1.91
CA GLY A 246 21.02 -0.88 2.57
C GLY A 246 20.65 -2.33 2.80
N THR A 247 21.45 -3.30 2.37
CA THR A 247 21.20 -4.73 2.60
C THR A 247 21.13 -5.04 4.12
N VAL A 248 21.99 -4.39 4.91
CA VAL A 248 22.00 -4.51 6.38
C VAL A 248 20.65 -4.11 6.98
N TYR A 249 19.98 -3.06 6.47
CA TYR A 249 18.68 -2.60 6.96
C TYR A 249 17.59 -3.65 6.73
N VAL A 250 17.61 -4.28 5.55
CA VAL A 250 16.68 -5.38 5.23
C VAL A 250 16.93 -6.57 6.14
N PHE A 251 18.21 -6.95 6.34
CA PHE A 251 18.57 -8.03 7.25
C PHE A 251 18.13 -7.77 8.69
N ASN A 252 18.40 -6.57 9.24
CA ASN A 252 17.96 -6.18 10.57
C ASN A 252 16.44 -6.27 10.70
N THR A 253 15.70 -5.82 9.69
CA THR A 253 14.24 -5.89 9.69
C THR A 253 13.75 -7.33 9.68
N LEU A 254 14.29 -8.18 8.83
CA LEU A 254 13.94 -9.60 8.78
C LEU A 254 14.27 -10.33 10.08
N LEU A 255 15.42 -10.03 10.68
CA LEU A 255 15.82 -10.57 11.97
C LEU A 255 14.82 -10.13 13.07
N LEU A 256 14.50 -8.85 13.13
CA LEU A 256 13.52 -8.32 14.09
C LEU A 256 12.14 -8.96 13.89
N VAL A 257 11.70 -9.11 12.64
CA VAL A 257 10.44 -9.77 12.30
C VAL A 257 10.45 -11.23 12.80
N ALA A 258 11.50 -11.98 12.51
CA ALA A 258 11.61 -13.36 12.93
C ALA A 258 11.60 -13.52 14.45
N LEU A 259 12.39 -12.69 15.15
CA LEU A 259 12.48 -12.72 16.62
C LEU A 259 11.16 -12.27 17.28
N ASN A 260 10.55 -11.19 16.80
CA ASN A 260 9.27 -10.72 17.33
C ASN A 260 8.14 -11.74 17.08
N MET A 261 8.08 -12.32 15.89
CA MET A 261 7.08 -13.35 15.58
C MET A 261 7.26 -14.58 16.49
N ALA A 262 8.48 -15.10 16.60
CA ALA A 262 8.78 -16.22 17.48
C ALA A 262 8.43 -15.89 18.94
N GLY A 263 8.91 -14.76 19.45
CA GLY A 263 8.65 -14.32 20.80
C GLY A 263 7.17 -14.13 21.11
N THR A 264 6.47 -13.39 20.25
CA THR A 264 5.03 -13.10 20.43
C THR A 264 4.18 -14.37 20.34
N LEU A 265 4.42 -15.24 19.34
CA LEU A 265 3.63 -16.44 19.16
C LEU A 265 3.82 -17.41 20.32
N LEU A 266 5.07 -17.64 20.74
CA LEU A 266 5.36 -18.53 21.86
C LEU A 266 4.77 -18.00 23.17
N SER A 267 5.13 -16.77 23.56
CA SER A 267 4.70 -16.19 24.82
C SER A 267 3.18 -16.03 24.91
N SER A 268 2.57 -15.44 23.86
CA SER A 268 1.13 -15.15 23.90
C SER A 268 0.28 -16.40 23.79
N SER A 269 0.73 -17.46 23.06
CA SER A 269 -0.04 -18.71 22.99
C SER A 269 0.04 -19.52 24.26
N ILE A 270 1.22 -19.62 24.89
CA ILE A 270 1.38 -20.31 26.17
C ILE A 270 0.53 -19.65 27.26
N VAL A 271 0.65 -18.31 27.38
CA VAL A 271 -0.10 -17.56 28.39
C VAL A 271 -1.59 -17.55 28.07
N GLY A 272 -1.97 -17.41 26.80
CA GLY A 272 -3.37 -17.51 26.35
C GLY A 272 -4.00 -18.85 26.65
N TYR A 273 -3.28 -19.96 26.42
CA TYR A 273 -3.70 -21.32 26.81
C TYR A 273 -3.86 -21.46 28.31
N ALA A 274 -2.89 -20.97 29.09
CA ALA A 274 -2.94 -21.04 30.55
C ALA A 274 -4.19 -20.32 31.08
N PHE A 275 -4.49 -19.11 30.63
CA PHE A 275 -5.70 -18.38 31.04
C PHE A 275 -7.01 -19.01 30.51
N ALA A 276 -6.97 -19.73 29.41
CA ALA A 276 -8.15 -20.38 28.86
C ALA A 276 -8.49 -21.70 29.60
N ARG A 277 -7.49 -22.51 29.90
CA ARG A 277 -7.68 -23.94 30.26
C ARG A 277 -7.18 -24.32 31.64
N LEU A 278 -6.13 -23.67 32.13
CA LEU A 278 -5.61 -24.02 33.44
C LEU A 278 -6.38 -23.34 34.56
N ARG A 279 -6.52 -24.07 35.68
CA ARG A 279 -7.14 -23.54 36.91
C ARG A 279 -6.04 -23.27 37.92
N PHE A 280 -5.85 -22.02 38.26
CA PHE A 280 -4.91 -21.59 39.27
C PHE A 280 -5.50 -20.42 40.09
N PRO A 281 -5.09 -20.24 41.35
CA PRO A 281 -5.60 -19.20 42.23
C PRO A 281 -5.25 -17.82 41.66
N GLY A 282 -6.24 -16.90 41.65
CA GLY A 282 -6.05 -15.54 41.15
C GLY A 282 -6.10 -15.39 39.62
N ARG A 283 -6.38 -16.45 38.85
CA ARG A 283 -6.39 -16.44 37.39
C ARG A 283 -7.16 -15.26 36.80
N ASP A 284 -8.38 -15.06 37.25
CA ASP A 284 -9.27 -14.05 36.65
C ASP A 284 -8.85 -12.63 37.08
N ALA A 285 -8.32 -12.45 38.30
CA ALA A 285 -7.77 -11.18 38.74
C ALA A 285 -6.50 -10.79 37.95
N ILE A 286 -5.59 -11.77 37.75
CA ILE A 286 -4.36 -11.55 36.93
C ILE A 286 -4.74 -11.27 35.47
N PHE A 287 -5.73 -11.96 34.92
CA PHE A 287 -6.20 -11.69 33.58
C PHE A 287 -6.83 -10.29 33.45
N LEU A 288 -7.59 -9.86 34.46
CA LEU A 288 -8.14 -8.48 34.49
C LEU A 288 -7.02 -7.43 34.56
N MET A 289 -5.99 -7.66 35.39
CA MET A 289 -4.81 -6.79 35.43
C MET A 289 -4.08 -6.74 34.08
N LEU A 290 -3.92 -7.89 33.40
CA LEU A 290 -3.37 -7.93 32.05
C LEU A 290 -4.18 -7.04 31.09
N LEU A 291 -5.50 -7.15 31.11
CA LEU A 291 -6.36 -6.32 30.26
C LEU A 291 -6.28 -4.83 30.64
N ALA A 292 -6.13 -4.51 31.92
CA ALA A 292 -5.97 -3.13 32.37
C ALA A 292 -4.70 -2.48 31.79
N THR A 293 -3.66 -3.25 31.47
CA THR A 293 -2.45 -2.72 30.81
C THR A 293 -2.73 -2.16 29.41
N LEU A 294 -3.78 -2.64 28.72
CA LEU A 294 -4.19 -2.10 27.41
C LEU A 294 -4.74 -0.67 27.49
N MET A 295 -5.18 -0.24 28.67
CA MET A 295 -5.70 1.12 28.88
C MET A 295 -4.58 2.14 29.05
N LEU A 296 -3.33 1.70 29.31
CA LEU A 296 -2.20 2.60 29.45
C LEU A 296 -1.74 3.12 28.10
N PRO A 297 -1.78 4.44 27.87
CA PRO A 297 -1.28 5.01 26.62
C PRO A 297 0.23 4.74 26.49
N GLY A 298 0.65 4.23 25.32
CA GLY A 298 2.06 3.95 25.05
C GLY A 298 2.99 5.16 25.23
N ALA A 299 2.49 6.36 24.95
CA ALA A 299 3.24 7.60 25.17
C ALA A 299 3.62 7.84 26.65
N VAL A 300 2.78 7.43 27.60
CA VAL A 300 3.05 7.58 29.03
C VAL A 300 4.14 6.61 29.49
N THR A 301 4.14 5.40 28.96
CA THR A 301 5.11 4.35 29.32
C THR A 301 6.45 4.48 28.60
N MET A 302 6.51 5.27 27.52
CA MET A 302 7.69 5.39 26.66
C MET A 302 8.95 5.84 27.42
N LEU A 303 8.86 6.92 28.19
CA LEU A 303 10.01 7.44 28.93
C LEU A 303 10.48 6.50 30.05
N PRO A 304 9.63 5.97 30.94
CA PRO A 304 10.05 4.97 31.93
C PRO A 304 10.72 3.74 31.28
N VAL A 305 10.17 3.21 30.20
CA VAL A 305 10.73 2.06 29.50
C VAL A 305 12.08 2.41 28.85
N PHE A 306 12.23 3.61 28.29
CA PHE A 306 13.52 4.09 27.78
C PHE A 306 14.60 4.13 28.90
N LEU A 307 14.26 4.66 30.08
CA LEU A 307 15.19 4.71 31.20
C LEU A 307 15.63 3.32 31.67
N ILE A 308 14.71 2.35 31.68
CA ILE A 308 15.02 0.94 32.00
C ILE A 308 15.99 0.39 30.93
N PHE A 309 15.71 0.53 29.66
CA PHE A 309 16.59 0.00 28.60
C PHE A 309 17.95 0.70 28.59
N ARG A 310 17.97 2.00 28.88
CA ARG A 310 19.23 2.75 29.06
C ARG A 310 20.05 2.21 30.21
N SER A 311 19.43 1.93 31.36
CA SER A 311 20.13 1.36 32.52
C SER A 311 20.67 -0.06 32.28
N LEU A 312 20.04 -0.81 31.37
CA LEU A 312 20.48 -2.13 30.93
C LEU A 312 21.56 -2.05 29.82
N GLY A 313 21.93 -0.86 29.35
CA GLY A 313 22.88 -0.69 28.26
C GLY A 313 22.36 -1.14 26.90
N TRP A 314 21.02 -1.18 26.70
CA TRP A 314 20.40 -1.65 25.49
C TRP A 314 20.20 -0.56 24.43
N VAL A 315 20.41 0.71 24.77
CA VAL A 315 20.37 1.81 23.79
C VAL A 315 21.44 1.57 22.74
N ASP A 316 21.10 1.84 21.49
CA ASP A 316 21.88 1.56 20.31
C ASP A 316 22.17 0.06 20.11
N THR A 317 21.21 -0.80 20.48
CA THR A 317 21.18 -2.23 20.15
C THR A 317 19.78 -2.61 19.65
N LEU A 318 19.66 -3.81 19.05
CA LEU A 318 18.36 -4.33 18.61
C LEU A 318 17.52 -4.89 19.77
N TYR A 319 18.07 -5.09 20.98
CA TYR A 319 17.36 -5.72 22.10
C TYR A 319 16.05 -5.04 22.48
N PRO A 320 15.93 -3.70 22.60
CA PRO A 320 14.67 -3.03 22.91
C PRO A 320 13.55 -3.33 21.92
N LEU A 321 13.90 -3.68 20.68
CA LEU A 321 12.96 -3.83 19.58
C LEU A 321 12.37 -5.25 19.49
N TRP A 322 12.96 -6.26 20.17
CA TRP A 322 12.46 -7.63 20.10
C TRP A 322 12.32 -8.34 21.45
N VAL A 323 13.21 -8.09 22.43
CA VAL A 323 13.17 -8.79 23.73
C VAL A 323 11.82 -8.66 24.43
N PRO A 324 11.14 -7.48 24.43
CA PRO A 324 9.82 -7.35 25.01
C PRO A 324 8.77 -8.30 24.46
N SER A 325 8.93 -8.78 23.22
CA SER A 325 7.99 -9.73 22.61
C SER A 325 7.96 -11.09 23.30
N LEU A 326 9.03 -11.46 24.02
CA LEU A 326 9.11 -12.69 24.80
C LEU A 326 8.17 -12.71 26.03
N PHE A 327 7.71 -11.53 26.48
CA PHE A 327 6.81 -11.39 27.62
C PHE A 327 5.34 -11.36 27.22
N GLY A 328 5.05 -11.43 25.90
CA GLY A 328 3.73 -11.42 25.35
C GLY A 328 3.11 -10.03 25.28
N SER A 329 2.04 -9.93 24.51
CA SER A 329 1.21 -8.72 24.40
C SER A 329 -0.17 -9.03 24.98
N ALA A 330 -0.68 -8.15 25.82
CA ALA A 330 -2.01 -8.34 26.43
C ALA A 330 -3.11 -8.56 25.38
N PHE A 331 -3.06 -7.84 24.25
CA PHE A 331 -4.01 -8.02 23.15
C PHE A 331 -3.89 -9.41 22.50
N ASN A 332 -2.68 -9.87 22.19
CA ASN A 332 -2.47 -11.16 21.56
C ASN A 332 -2.83 -12.33 22.51
N ILE A 333 -2.51 -12.17 23.81
CA ILE A 333 -2.91 -13.14 24.86
C ILE A 333 -4.43 -13.22 24.95
N PHE A 334 -5.12 -12.06 24.99
CA PHE A 334 -6.57 -12.01 25.00
C PHE A 334 -7.16 -12.71 23.78
N LEU A 335 -6.69 -12.36 22.59
CA LEU A 335 -7.18 -12.94 21.34
C LEU A 335 -7.01 -14.47 21.33
N LEU A 336 -5.81 -14.96 21.61
CA LEU A 336 -5.54 -16.40 21.61
C LEU A 336 -6.31 -17.13 22.71
N ARG A 337 -6.49 -16.52 23.90
CA ARG A 337 -7.37 -17.07 24.92
C ARG A 337 -8.79 -17.28 24.41
N GLN A 338 -9.36 -16.30 23.68
CA GLN A 338 -10.71 -16.46 23.14
C GLN A 338 -10.78 -17.65 22.17
N PHE A 339 -9.78 -17.82 21.30
CA PHE A 339 -9.73 -18.96 20.39
C PHE A 339 -9.55 -20.29 21.14
N PHE A 340 -8.69 -20.36 22.13
CA PHE A 340 -8.55 -21.59 22.94
C PHE A 340 -9.85 -21.96 23.65
N LEU A 341 -10.65 -20.99 24.07
CA LEU A 341 -11.96 -21.26 24.69
C LEU A 341 -12.99 -21.87 23.73
N THR A 342 -12.85 -21.68 22.42
CA THR A 342 -13.76 -22.27 21.41
C THR A 342 -13.47 -23.74 21.12
N VAL A 343 -12.30 -24.23 21.50
CA VAL A 343 -11.93 -25.65 21.29
C VAL A 343 -12.73 -26.52 22.24
N PRO A 344 -13.37 -27.62 21.79
CA PRO A 344 -14.14 -28.53 22.66
C PRO A 344 -13.32 -29.09 23.82
N MET A 345 -13.93 -29.19 25.00
CA MET A 345 -13.26 -29.73 26.21
C MET A 345 -12.94 -31.24 26.07
N GLU A 346 -13.75 -31.95 25.31
CA GLU A 346 -13.63 -33.39 25.09
C GLU A 346 -12.27 -33.78 24.50
N LEU A 347 -11.65 -32.89 23.73
CA LEU A 347 -10.29 -33.15 23.20
C LEU A 347 -9.21 -33.16 24.30
N GLU A 348 -9.36 -32.29 25.32
CA GLU A 348 -8.43 -32.29 26.46
C GLU A 348 -8.70 -33.46 27.40
N GLU A 349 -9.97 -33.84 27.58
CA GLU A 349 -10.37 -34.96 28.40
C GLU A 349 -9.87 -36.27 27.77
N ALA A 350 -10.02 -36.47 26.48
CA ALA A 350 -9.46 -37.61 25.75
C ALA A 350 -7.93 -37.67 25.89
N ALA A 351 -7.24 -36.55 25.73
CA ALA A 351 -5.80 -36.46 25.90
C ALA A 351 -5.35 -36.87 27.31
N ARG A 352 -6.11 -36.51 28.34
CA ARG A 352 -5.82 -36.91 29.72
C ARG A 352 -6.02 -38.41 29.95
N ILE A 353 -7.06 -38.99 29.33
CA ILE A 353 -7.30 -40.45 29.38
C ILE A 353 -6.13 -41.17 28.71
N ASP A 354 -5.60 -40.63 27.59
CA ASP A 354 -4.43 -41.16 26.90
C ASP A 354 -3.11 -40.88 27.64
N GLY A 355 -3.13 -40.27 28.83
CA GLY A 355 -1.97 -40.03 29.68
C GLY A 355 -1.16 -38.77 29.32
N CYS A 356 -1.65 -37.89 28.46
CA CYS A 356 -0.97 -36.65 28.09
C CYS A 356 -0.92 -35.68 29.26
N GLY A 357 0.28 -35.14 29.56
CA GLY A 357 0.45 -34.00 30.47
C GLY A 357 0.07 -32.68 29.80
N TYR A 358 -0.08 -31.58 30.58
CA TYR A 358 -0.50 -30.25 30.10
C TYR A 358 0.35 -29.71 28.94
N VAL A 359 1.68 -29.90 28.99
CA VAL A 359 2.58 -29.44 27.94
C VAL A 359 2.35 -30.22 26.64
N GLN A 360 2.20 -31.53 26.73
CA GLN A 360 1.94 -32.36 25.57
C GLN A 360 0.56 -32.07 24.96
N THR A 361 -0.46 -31.91 25.80
CA THR A 361 -1.82 -31.49 25.36
C THR A 361 -1.77 -30.15 24.65
N TYR A 362 -1.02 -29.16 25.17
CA TYR A 362 -0.84 -27.88 24.55
C TYR A 362 -0.23 -27.98 23.13
N TRP A 363 0.94 -28.63 23.02
CA TRP A 363 1.68 -28.68 21.75
C TRP A 363 1.02 -29.57 20.70
N SER A 364 0.55 -30.75 21.09
CA SER A 364 0.09 -31.78 20.15
C SER A 364 -1.37 -31.65 19.78
N ILE A 365 -2.21 -31.06 20.64
CA ILE A 365 -3.66 -31.03 20.47
C ILE A 365 -4.17 -29.62 20.37
N MET A 366 -3.94 -28.76 21.37
CA MET A 366 -4.57 -27.44 21.45
C MET A 366 -4.00 -26.42 20.47
N LEU A 367 -2.67 -26.35 20.36
CA LEU A 367 -2.00 -25.39 19.46
C LEU A 367 -2.34 -25.60 17.97
N PRO A 368 -2.41 -26.86 17.45
CA PRO A 368 -2.87 -27.10 16.09
C PRO A 368 -4.31 -26.66 15.80
N GLN A 369 -5.21 -26.69 16.79
CA GLN A 369 -6.61 -26.28 16.61
C GLN A 369 -6.76 -24.77 16.41
N VAL A 370 -5.85 -23.95 16.97
CA VAL A 370 -5.89 -22.51 16.89
C VAL A 370 -4.95 -21.93 15.83
N ARG A 371 -4.48 -22.74 14.86
CA ARG A 371 -3.61 -22.29 13.75
C ARG A 371 -4.11 -21.03 13.03
N PRO A 372 -5.42 -20.88 12.72
CA PRO A 372 -5.90 -19.65 12.07
C PRO A 372 -5.66 -18.39 12.92
N ALA A 373 -5.88 -18.50 14.25
CA ALA A 373 -5.61 -17.39 15.17
C ALA A 373 -4.11 -17.08 15.28
N LEU A 374 -3.27 -18.11 15.34
CA LEU A 374 -1.81 -17.94 15.32
C LEU A 374 -1.35 -17.26 14.05
N ALA A 375 -1.90 -17.63 12.89
CA ALA A 375 -1.60 -16.98 11.62
C ALA A 375 -2.00 -15.50 11.63
N ALA A 376 -3.16 -15.15 12.18
CA ALA A 376 -3.59 -13.77 12.32
C ALA A 376 -2.64 -12.95 13.22
N VAL A 377 -2.24 -13.50 14.37
CA VAL A 377 -1.24 -12.90 15.28
C VAL A 377 0.11 -12.74 14.56
N ALA A 378 0.55 -13.76 13.81
CA ALA A 378 1.80 -13.72 13.05
C ALA A 378 1.82 -12.57 12.03
N ILE A 379 0.75 -12.44 11.24
CA ILE A 379 0.63 -11.40 10.22
C ILE A 379 0.59 -10.00 10.86
N TRP A 380 -0.13 -9.87 11.97
CA TRP A 380 -0.18 -8.61 12.71
C TRP A 380 1.17 -8.23 13.27
N THR A 381 1.87 -9.19 13.88
CA THR A 381 3.23 -8.98 14.42
C THR A 381 4.22 -8.64 13.30
N PHE A 382 4.14 -9.36 12.16
CA PHE A 382 4.93 -9.02 10.97
C PHE A 382 4.72 -7.57 10.55
N THR A 383 3.45 -7.17 10.32
CA THR A 383 3.11 -5.84 9.85
C THR A 383 3.53 -4.76 10.85
N GLY A 384 3.32 -4.98 12.15
CA GLY A 384 3.71 -4.06 13.21
C GLY A 384 5.22 -3.90 13.32
N THR A 385 5.98 -4.99 13.22
CA THR A 385 7.45 -4.96 13.28
C THR A 385 8.06 -4.34 12.03
N TRP A 386 7.56 -4.71 10.83
CA TRP A 386 8.04 -4.19 9.56
C TRP A 386 7.90 -2.67 9.46
N ASN A 387 6.76 -2.14 9.91
CA ASN A 387 6.45 -0.71 9.85
C ASN A 387 6.87 0.06 11.12
N ASN A 388 7.57 -0.57 12.06
CA ASN A 388 7.96 0.07 13.30
C ASN A 388 9.04 1.13 13.04
N PHE A 389 8.64 2.39 13.06
CA PHE A 389 9.52 3.55 12.92
C PHE A 389 9.88 4.16 14.28
N MET A 390 8.90 4.24 15.18
CA MET A 390 9.07 4.97 16.45
C MET A 390 10.05 4.27 17.40
N GLY A 391 10.02 2.95 17.49
CA GLY A 391 10.95 2.20 18.33
C GLY A 391 12.40 2.42 17.90
N PRO A 392 12.78 2.16 16.65
CA PRO A 392 14.12 2.44 16.15
C PRO A 392 14.54 3.89 16.31
N LEU A 393 13.66 4.85 16.06
CA LEU A 393 13.93 6.29 16.23
C LEU A 393 14.37 6.64 17.67
N ILE A 394 13.82 5.94 18.67
CA ILE A 394 14.12 6.19 20.09
C ILE A 394 15.39 5.48 20.54
N TYR A 395 15.61 4.24 20.06
CA TYR A 395 16.62 3.36 20.61
C TYR A 395 17.87 3.18 19.73
N ILE A 396 17.82 3.47 18.43
CA ILE A 396 18.91 3.21 17.49
C ILE A 396 19.56 4.53 17.04
N ASN A 397 20.88 4.61 17.17
CA ASN A 397 21.68 5.75 16.74
C ASN A 397 22.61 5.37 15.56
N SER A 398 23.18 4.17 15.58
CA SER A 398 24.13 3.70 14.58
C SER A 398 23.43 3.26 13.28
N PRO A 399 23.88 3.76 12.10
CA PRO A 399 23.28 3.39 10.82
C PRO A 399 23.23 1.87 10.58
N GLU A 400 24.26 1.12 10.99
CA GLU A 400 24.37 -0.32 10.76
C GLU A 400 23.31 -1.13 11.53
N ARG A 401 22.64 -0.53 12.51
CA ARG A 401 21.61 -1.16 13.34
C ARG A 401 20.19 -0.74 12.96
N MET A 402 20.06 0.19 12.03
CA MET A 402 18.74 0.65 11.59
C MET A 402 17.96 -0.44 10.89
N PRO A 403 16.65 -0.61 11.16
CA PRO A 403 15.75 -1.33 10.29
C PRO A 403 15.31 -0.47 9.10
N VAL A 404 14.78 -1.10 8.07
CA VAL A 404 14.40 -0.48 6.79
C VAL A 404 13.42 0.69 6.95
N SER A 405 12.44 0.58 7.85
CA SER A 405 11.46 1.64 8.12
C SER A 405 12.12 2.92 8.63
N TYR A 406 13.13 2.80 9.48
CA TYR A 406 13.87 3.95 10.02
C TYR A 406 14.89 4.48 9.01
N ALA A 407 15.54 3.60 8.24
CA ALA A 407 16.51 3.99 7.21
C ALA A 407 15.90 4.91 6.13
N LEU A 408 14.59 4.86 5.90
CA LEU A 408 13.91 5.81 4.99
C LEU A 408 14.09 7.28 5.40
N GLN A 409 14.36 7.56 6.67
CA GLN A 409 14.64 8.93 7.14
C GLN A 409 15.94 9.49 6.54
N LEU A 410 16.90 8.64 6.20
CA LEU A 410 18.16 9.07 5.59
C LEU A 410 17.96 9.83 4.28
N PHE A 411 16.92 9.50 3.52
CA PHE A 411 16.57 10.20 2.29
C PHE A 411 16.02 11.61 2.51
N GLN A 412 15.52 11.92 3.71
CA GLN A 412 15.01 13.25 4.04
C GLN A 412 16.12 14.18 4.55
N SER A 413 17.10 13.64 5.27
CA SER A 413 18.16 14.40 5.91
C SER A 413 19.40 14.60 5.04
N ALA A 414 19.70 13.66 4.14
CA ALA A 414 20.84 13.75 3.24
C ALA A 414 20.55 14.66 2.04
N HIS A 415 21.34 15.73 1.86
CA HIS A 415 21.35 16.57 0.66
C HIS A 415 20.08 17.38 0.33
N GLY A 416 19.34 17.82 1.32
CA GLY A 416 18.12 18.61 1.08
C GLY A 416 16.91 17.81 0.59
N GLY A 417 17.01 16.49 0.69
CA GLY A 417 15.99 15.52 0.27
C GLY A 417 16.07 15.15 -1.21
N ASP A 418 16.01 13.86 -1.51
CA ASP A 418 15.79 13.33 -2.87
C ASP A 418 14.39 12.69 -2.93
N PRO A 419 13.36 13.46 -3.34
CA PRO A 419 11.99 12.96 -3.36
C PRO A 419 11.82 11.74 -4.26
N GLY A 420 12.55 11.68 -5.38
CA GLY A 420 12.50 10.56 -6.32
C GLY A 420 13.05 9.28 -5.73
N ALA A 421 14.21 9.36 -5.10
CA ALA A 421 14.83 8.22 -4.43
C ALA A 421 13.99 7.78 -3.22
N LEU A 422 13.46 8.72 -2.43
CA LEU A 422 12.57 8.41 -1.29
C LEU A 422 11.31 7.65 -1.75
N MET A 423 10.62 8.12 -2.81
CA MET A 423 9.43 7.45 -3.33
C MET A 423 9.75 6.06 -3.86
N ALA A 424 10.89 5.89 -4.54
CA ALA A 424 11.36 4.60 -5.02
C ALA A 424 11.70 3.65 -3.85
N ALA A 425 12.45 4.13 -2.85
CA ALA A 425 12.76 3.36 -1.64
C ALA A 425 11.50 2.94 -0.89
N THR A 426 10.56 3.87 -0.68
CA THR A 426 9.27 3.59 -0.02
C THR A 426 8.47 2.55 -0.79
N THR A 427 8.47 2.62 -2.13
CA THR A 427 7.80 1.61 -2.98
C THR A 427 8.42 0.23 -2.81
N MET A 428 9.76 0.13 -2.77
CA MET A 428 10.45 -1.13 -2.50
C MET A 428 10.12 -1.70 -1.12
N VAL A 429 10.11 -0.85 -0.09
CA VAL A 429 9.82 -1.24 1.30
C VAL A 429 8.35 -1.66 1.48
N MET A 430 7.42 -1.08 0.73
CA MET A 430 6.01 -1.45 0.76
C MET A 430 5.75 -2.85 0.18
N LEU A 431 6.54 -3.27 -0.80
CA LEU A 431 6.29 -4.48 -1.60
C LEU A 431 6.20 -5.77 -0.75
N PRO A 432 7.11 -6.04 0.21
CA PRO A 432 7.00 -7.22 1.08
C PRO A 432 5.71 -7.24 1.91
N VAL A 433 5.23 -6.09 2.39
CA VAL A 433 3.98 -6.01 3.18
C VAL A 433 2.79 -6.40 2.30
N VAL A 434 2.74 -5.86 1.08
CA VAL A 434 1.68 -6.20 0.11
C VAL A 434 1.71 -7.68 -0.25
N LEU A 435 2.91 -8.25 -0.48
CA LEU A 435 3.07 -9.67 -0.78
C LEU A 435 2.60 -10.56 0.39
N VAL A 436 3.04 -10.26 1.61
CA VAL A 436 2.60 -11.02 2.80
C VAL A 436 1.10 -10.94 2.94
N PHE A 437 0.50 -9.75 2.81
CA PHE A 437 -0.96 -9.61 2.86
C PHE A 437 -1.66 -10.44 1.79
N PHE A 438 -1.15 -10.42 0.54
CA PHE A 438 -1.72 -11.16 -0.57
C PHE A 438 -1.74 -12.68 -0.32
N PHE A 439 -0.64 -13.24 0.19
CA PHE A 439 -0.57 -14.68 0.48
C PHE A 439 -1.32 -15.06 1.76
N ALA A 440 -1.39 -14.16 2.72
CA ALA A 440 -1.96 -14.40 4.04
C ALA A 440 -3.46 -14.10 4.14
N GLN A 441 -4.08 -13.41 3.17
CA GLN A 441 -5.49 -12.99 3.20
C GLN A 441 -6.47 -14.14 3.49
N ARG A 442 -6.18 -15.36 3.04
CA ARG A 442 -7.02 -16.55 3.30
C ARG A 442 -7.19 -16.84 4.79
N TYR A 443 -6.16 -16.62 5.60
CA TYR A 443 -6.22 -16.88 7.04
C TYR A 443 -7.10 -15.86 7.78
N PHE A 444 -7.21 -14.63 7.28
CA PHE A 444 -8.14 -13.65 7.81
C PHE A 444 -9.60 -14.03 7.56
N ILE A 445 -9.89 -14.56 6.38
CA ILE A 445 -11.26 -14.93 5.99
C ILE A 445 -11.71 -16.14 6.83
N GLU A 446 -10.87 -17.13 7.02
CA GLU A 446 -11.16 -18.31 7.83
C GLU A 446 -11.35 -17.98 9.31
N GLY A 447 -10.53 -17.08 9.87
CA GLY A 447 -10.63 -16.66 11.28
C GLY A 447 -11.93 -15.89 11.60
N VAL A 448 -12.40 -15.06 10.69
CA VAL A 448 -13.64 -14.28 10.89
C VAL A 448 -14.91 -15.14 10.75
N THR A 449 -14.88 -16.16 9.89
CA THR A 449 -16.04 -17.03 9.68
C THR A 449 -16.31 -17.95 10.86
N LEU A 450 -15.28 -18.39 11.59
CA LEU A 450 -15.43 -19.24 12.77
C LEU A 450 -16.13 -18.53 13.94
N THR A 451 -15.96 -17.21 14.08
CA THR A 451 -16.66 -16.41 15.11
C THR A 451 -18.12 -16.13 14.77
N GLY A 452 -18.51 -16.24 13.50
CA GLY A 452 -19.90 -16.03 13.03
C GLY A 452 -20.82 -17.26 13.11
N MET A 453 -20.27 -18.46 13.31
CA MET A 453 -21.05 -19.71 13.32
C MET A 453 -21.38 -20.25 14.73
N GLY A 454 -20.96 -19.58 15.80
CA GLY A 454 -21.31 -19.94 17.19
C GLY A 454 -22.73 -19.56 17.64
N GLY A 455 -23.61 -19.21 16.73
CA GLY A 455 -24.99 -18.82 17.00
C GLY A 455 -26.01 -19.64 16.22
N ARG A 456 -26.03 -20.97 16.43
CA ARG A 456 -27.18 -21.84 16.16
C ARG A 456 -27.21 -22.98 17.16
#